data_fc153b73fcc099711631bd90615b5c19
#
_entry.id   fc153b73fcc099711631bd90615b5c19
#
_cell.length_a   1.000
_cell.length_b   1.000
_cell.length_c   1.000
_cell.angle_alpha   90.00
_cell.angle_beta   90.00
_cell.angle_gamma   90.00
#
_symmetry.space_group_name_H-M   'P 1'
#
loop_
_entity.id
_entity.type
_entity.pdbx_description
1 polymer ?
#
loop_
_entity_poly.entity_id
_entity_poly.type
_entity_poly.pdbx_seq_one_letter_code
_entity_poly.pdbx_strand_id
1 'polypeptide(L)'
;MSISAALGLAAAAALLLAAWRDPQRRAWALLAVAGGILYLALRGLPALAMGEQVPGESWNWSGHLLALGGMLALSALLVRRAGLAPRDLGFAAPAHLGVAVRVCAAALLLSYPLHVITAGRIEPIPAATWLFVATMPGLAEEVAFRGVLLAAAERAAPAARVVAGVPVTLGAALLTAAFVGLHGFGVGMLVSVLPGALLYLWLRLRTGSLLVPIVAHNLWNLMVLAAHL
;
A
#
# COMPACT_ATOMS: atom_id res chain seq x y z
N MET A 1 14.84 16.74 7.96
CA MET A 1 13.69 16.06 7.30
C MET A 1 14.25 14.94 6.46
N SER A 2 13.79 13.70 6.64
CA SER A 2 14.25 12.59 5.81
C SER A 2 13.75 12.76 4.36
N ILE A 3 14.50 12.20 3.39
CA ILE A 3 14.08 12.23 1.96
C ILE A 3 12.71 11.56 1.78
N SER A 4 12.41 10.52 2.58
CA SER A 4 11.12 9.84 2.61
C SER A 4 9.97 10.76 2.99
N ALA A 5 10.14 11.56 4.04
CA ALA A 5 9.15 12.55 4.45
C ALA A 5 8.96 13.63 3.37
N ALA A 6 10.05 14.05 2.71
CA ALA A 6 10.00 15.03 1.63
C ALA A 6 9.16 14.52 0.44
N LEU A 7 9.30 13.26 0.03
CA LEU A 7 8.49 12.70 -1.07
C LEU A 7 7.02 12.52 -0.71
N GLY A 8 6.74 12.06 0.50
CA GLY A 8 5.35 11.98 0.97
C GLY A 8 4.66 13.36 0.94
N LEU A 9 5.36 14.38 1.43
CA LEU A 9 4.88 15.76 1.39
C LEU A 9 4.75 16.31 -0.04
N ALA A 10 5.72 16.02 -0.92
CA ALA A 10 5.65 16.44 -2.31
C ALA A 10 4.47 15.79 -3.06
N ALA A 11 4.22 14.49 -2.85
CA ALA A 11 3.08 13.80 -3.43
C ALA A 11 1.74 14.36 -2.91
N ALA A 12 1.64 14.65 -1.61
CA ALA A 12 0.45 15.27 -1.00
C ALA A 12 0.23 16.68 -1.56
N ALA A 13 1.28 17.49 -1.66
CA ALA A 13 1.21 18.83 -2.25
C ALA A 13 0.81 18.79 -3.72
N ALA A 14 1.39 17.88 -4.51
CA ALA A 14 1.04 17.71 -5.92
C ALA A 14 -0.42 17.29 -6.10
N LEU A 15 -0.95 16.40 -5.23
CA LEU A 15 -2.35 15.99 -5.25
C LEU A 15 -3.28 17.16 -4.94
N LEU A 16 -2.97 17.96 -3.92
CA LEU A 16 -3.72 19.16 -3.55
C LEU A 16 -3.70 20.22 -4.67
N LEU A 17 -2.54 20.43 -5.30
CA LEU A 17 -2.41 21.35 -6.44
C LEU A 17 -3.22 20.90 -7.66
N ALA A 18 -3.19 19.58 -7.98
CA ALA A 18 -3.99 19.03 -9.07
C ALA A 18 -5.50 19.20 -8.85
N ALA A 19 -5.93 19.22 -7.61
CA ALA A 19 -7.34 19.37 -7.22
C ALA A 19 -7.76 20.81 -6.89
N TRP A 20 -6.84 21.77 -6.87
CA TRP A 20 -7.03 23.10 -6.25
C TRP A 20 -8.22 23.89 -6.78
N ARG A 21 -8.46 23.87 -8.09
CA ARG A 21 -9.49 24.67 -8.75
C ARG A 21 -10.92 24.09 -8.62
N ASP A 22 -11.04 22.83 -8.22
CA ASP A 22 -12.31 22.13 -8.09
C ASP A 22 -12.56 21.79 -6.61
N PRO A 23 -13.59 22.40 -5.96
CA PRO A 23 -13.87 22.16 -4.56
C PRO A 23 -14.14 20.70 -4.21
N GLN A 24 -14.79 19.95 -5.12
CA GLN A 24 -15.11 18.55 -4.90
C GLN A 24 -13.82 17.70 -4.98
N ARG A 25 -12.98 17.92 -5.98
CA ARG A 25 -11.68 17.26 -6.08
C ARG A 25 -10.77 17.59 -4.91
N ARG A 26 -10.77 18.84 -4.47
CA ARG A 26 -10.01 19.29 -3.29
C ARG A 26 -10.45 18.56 -2.02
N ALA A 27 -11.76 18.34 -1.83
CA ALA A 27 -12.26 17.55 -0.71
C ALA A 27 -11.73 16.11 -0.75
N TRP A 28 -11.68 15.47 -1.92
CA TRP A 28 -11.08 14.17 -2.09
C TRP A 28 -9.56 14.14 -1.86
N ALA A 29 -8.85 15.17 -2.30
CA ALA A 29 -7.41 15.30 -2.03
C ALA A 29 -7.14 15.44 -0.52
N LEU A 30 -7.91 16.28 0.18
CA LEU A 30 -7.82 16.41 1.64
C LEU A 30 -8.14 15.11 2.35
N LEU A 31 -9.15 14.36 1.88
CA LEU A 31 -9.46 13.04 2.41
C LEU A 31 -8.31 12.05 2.22
N ALA A 32 -7.67 12.03 1.05
CA ALA A 32 -6.52 11.17 0.80
C ALA A 32 -5.34 11.51 1.73
N VAL A 33 -5.03 12.79 1.90
CA VAL A 33 -3.95 13.25 2.79
C VAL A 33 -4.29 12.96 4.26
N ALA A 34 -5.50 13.33 4.72
CA ALA A 34 -5.93 13.09 6.10
C ALA A 34 -6.01 11.59 6.42
N GLY A 35 -6.51 10.78 5.47
CA GLY A 35 -6.54 9.31 5.60
C GLY A 35 -5.14 8.71 5.69
N GLY A 36 -4.19 9.21 4.91
CA GLY A 36 -2.78 8.81 5.00
C GLY A 36 -2.15 9.15 6.35
N ILE A 37 -2.40 10.36 6.84
CA ILE A 37 -1.95 10.79 8.19
C ILE A 37 -2.60 9.91 9.26
N LEU A 38 -3.90 9.65 9.18
CA LEU A 38 -4.61 8.76 10.10
C LEU A 38 -4.00 7.36 10.11
N TYR A 39 -3.74 6.77 8.93
CA TYR A 39 -3.10 5.47 8.82
C TYR A 39 -1.75 5.44 9.54
N LEU A 40 -0.89 6.42 9.28
CA LEU A 40 0.44 6.50 9.89
C LEU A 40 0.37 6.73 11.40
N ALA A 41 -0.56 7.59 11.86
CA ALA A 41 -0.78 7.85 13.28
C ALA A 41 -1.24 6.58 14.02
N LEU A 42 -2.23 5.87 13.49
CA LEU A 42 -2.71 4.63 14.09
C LEU A 42 -1.65 3.53 14.11
N ARG A 43 -0.86 3.42 13.03
CA ARG A 43 0.25 2.46 12.94
C ARG A 43 1.35 2.77 13.96
N GLY A 44 1.61 4.06 14.20
CA GLY A 44 2.64 4.52 15.15
C GLY A 44 2.19 4.65 16.61
N LEU A 45 0.88 4.69 16.86
CA LEU A 45 0.31 4.97 18.19
C LEU A 45 0.80 4.04 19.32
N PRO A 46 0.89 2.71 19.14
CA PRO A 46 1.37 1.83 20.19
C PRO A 46 2.82 2.11 20.58
N ALA A 47 3.70 2.35 19.61
CA ALA A 47 5.09 2.70 19.90
C ALA A 47 5.21 4.06 20.61
N LEU A 48 4.40 5.05 20.22
CA LEU A 48 4.36 6.36 20.89
C LEU A 48 3.82 6.28 22.32
N ALA A 49 2.78 5.45 22.55
CA ALA A 49 2.15 5.32 23.86
C ALA A 49 3.02 4.54 24.86
N MET A 50 3.85 3.61 24.41
CA MET A 50 4.66 2.72 25.25
C MET A 50 6.17 3.06 25.23
N GLY A 51 6.58 4.10 24.51
CA GLY A 51 7.97 4.56 24.43
C GLY A 51 8.85 3.79 23.47
N GLU A 52 8.52 2.55 23.16
CA GLU A 52 9.18 1.67 22.16
C GLU A 52 8.19 0.60 21.67
N GLN A 53 8.66 -0.54 21.24
CA GLN A 53 7.77 -1.65 20.84
C GLN A 53 6.94 -2.14 22.03
N VAL A 54 5.68 -2.51 21.78
CA VAL A 54 4.84 -3.14 22.80
C VAL A 54 5.58 -4.35 23.38
N PRO A 55 5.71 -4.49 24.71
CA PRO A 55 6.41 -5.60 25.33
C PRO A 55 5.90 -6.95 24.79
N GLY A 56 6.81 -7.80 24.30
CA GLY A 56 6.48 -9.10 23.72
C GLY A 56 6.13 -9.09 22.23
N GLU A 57 6.01 -7.93 21.57
CA GLU A 57 5.87 -7.85 20.12
C GLU A 57 7.25 -7.80 19.43
N SER A 58 7.59 -8.84 18.66
CA SER A 58 8.73 -8.80 17.73
C SER A 58 8.46 -7.95 16.49
N TRP A 59 7.18 -7.67 16.20
CA TRP A 59 6.69 -6.89 15.08
C TRP A 59 5.51 -6.03 15.53
N ASN A 60 5.29 -4.89 14.88
CA ASN A 60 4.23 -3.94 15.21
C ASN A 60 2.82 -4.47 14.83
N TRP A 61 2.38 -5.56 15.47
CA TRP A 61 1.05 -6.17 15.26
C TRP A 61 -0.07 -5.22 15.66
N SER A 62 0.04 -4.64 16.86
CA SER A 62 -0.98 -3.72 17.39
C SER A 62 -1.15 -2.48 16.51
N GLY A 63 -0.06 -1.89 16.02
CA GLY A 63 -0.12 -0.76 15.11
C GLY A 63 -0.77 -1.11 13.76
N HIS A 64 -0.46 -2.28 13.19
CA HIS A 64 -1.09 -2.72 11.94
C HIS A 64 -2.58 -3.04 12.12
N LEU A 65 -2.96 -3.67 13.24
CA LEU A 65 -4.37 -3.96 13.54
C LEU A 65 -5.18 -2.68 13.77
N LEU A 66 -4.63 -1.69 14.50
CA LEU A 66 -5.26 -0.40 14.69
C LEU A 66 -5.42 0.35 13.35
N ALA A 67 -4.38 0.37 12.54
CA ALA A 67 -4.42 1.00 11.22
C ALA A 67 -5.44 0.30 10.31
N LEU A 68 -5.45 -1.03 10.26
CA LEU A 68 -6.44 -1.81 9.51
C LEU A 68 -7.87 -1.50 9.99
N GLY A 69 -8.13 -1.56 11.30
CA GLY A 69 -9.43 -1.24 11.89
C GLY A 69 -9.90 0.18 11.56
N GLY A 70 -8.99 1.16 11.69
CA GLY A 70 -9.28 2.55 11.34
C GLY A 70 -9.60 2.75 9.86
N MET A 71 -8.87 2.08 8.97
CA MET A 71 -9.13 2.18 7.52
C MET A 71 -10.39 1.43 7.10
N LEU A 72 -10.73 0.32 7.75
CA LEU A 72 -12.02 -0.34 7.55
C LEU A 72 -13.19 0.52 8.05
N ALA A 73 -13.05 1.17 9.19
CA ALA A 73 -14.06 2.11 9.71
C ALA A 73 -14.24 3.31 8.76
N LEU A 74 -13.14 3.87 8.24
CA LEU A 74 -13.18 4.94 7.24
C LEU A 74 -13.84 4.44 5.93
N SER A 75 -13.55 3.22 5.49
CA SER A 75 -14.22 2.58 4.34
C SER A 75 -15.73 2.52 4.53
N ALA A 76 -16.19 2.04 5.70
CA ALA A 76 -17.60 1.96 6.04
C ALA A 76 -18.27 3.36 6.08
N LEU A 77 -17.56 4.36 6.61
CA LEU A 77 -18.02 5.74 6.63
C LEU A 77 -18.20 6.30 5.21
N LEU A 78 -17.24 6.08 4.33
CA LEU A 78 -17.29 6.53 2.93
C LEU A 78 -18.43 5.86 2.16
N VAL A 79 -18.65 4.57 2.35
CA VAL A 79 -19.80 3.87 1.77
C VAL A 79 -21.12 4.48 2.26
N ARG A 80 -21.25 4.74 3.56
CA ARG A 80 -22.49 5.24 4.16
C ARG A 80 -22.76 6.73 3.90
N ARG A 81 -21.73 7.56 3.86
CA ARG A 81 -21.87 9.03 3.86
C ARG A 81 -21.48 9.69 2.55
N ALA A 82 -20.51 9.13 1.81
CA ALA A 82 -20.05 9.66 0.53
C ALA A 82 -20.64 8.91 -0.68
N GLY A 83 -21.49 7.91 -0.46
CA GLY A 83 -22.18 7.17 -1.52
C GLY A 83 -21.25 6.29 -2.36
N LEU A 84 -20.06 5.94 -1.84
CA LEU A 84 -19.20 5.00 -2.52
C LEU A 84 -19.76 3.59 -2.48
N ALA A 85 -19.67 2.86 -3.59
CA ALA A 85 -19.94 1.42 -3.56
C ALA A 85 -18.73 0.68 -2.95
N PRO A 86 -18.92 -0.45 -2.23
CA PRO A 86 -17.80 -1.26 -1.72
C PRO A 86 -16.78 -1.62 -2.80
N ARG A 87 -17.22 -1.87 -4.02
CA ARG A 87 -16.35 -2.14 -5.19
C ARG A 87 -15.41 -0.99 -5.53
N ASP A 88 -15.78 0.26 -5.27
CA ASP A 88 -14.93 1.43 -5.51
C ASP A 88 -13.69 1.41 -4.60
N LEU A 89 -13.87 0.82 -3.41
CA LEU A 89 -12.81 0.58 -2.43
C LEU A 89 -12.09 -0.76 -2.63
N GLY A 90 -12.48 -1.54 -3.67
CA GLY A 90 -11.89 -2.85 -3.98
C GLY A 90 -12.47 -4.02 -3.20
N PHE A 91 -13.52 -3.83 -2.44
CA PHE A 91 -14.26 -4.92 -1.79
C PHE A 91 -15.20 -5.58 -2.81
N ALA A 92 -14.61 -6.27 -3.76
CA ALA A 92 -15.31 -6.97 -4.82
C ALA A 92 -14.58 -8.28 -5.17
N ALA A 93 -15.31 -9.21 -5.79
CA ALA A 93 -14.70 -10.40 -6.36
C ALA A 93 -13.73 -10.01 -7.50
N PRO A 94 -12.57 -10.68 -7.60
CA PRO A 94 -11.56 -10.33 -8.59
C PRO A 94 -12.00 -10.69 -10.01
N ALA A 95 -11.91 -9.73 -10.94
CA ALA A 95 -11.97 -9.98 -12.36
C ALA A 95 -10.59 -10.43 -12.90
N HIS A 96 -10.54 -11.04 -14.08
CA HIS A 96 -9.29 -11.37 -14.78
C HIS A 96 -8.25 -12.14 -13.96
N LEU A 97 -8.68 -12.97 -12.98
CA LEU A 97 -7.81 -13.65 -12.02
C LEU A 97 -6.70 -14.46 -12.69
N GLY A 98 -6.98 -15.18 -13.78
CA GLY A 98 -5.97 -15.98 -14.48
C GLY A 98 -4.81 -15.15 -15.06
N VAL A 99 -5.07 -13.93 -15.52
CA VAL A 99 -4.01 -13.00 -15.96
C VAL A 99 -3.22 -12.48 -14.75
N ALA A 100 -3.93 -12.09 -13.70
CA ALA A 100 -3.32 -11.57 -12.48
C ALA A 100 -2.37 -12.59 -11.82
N VAL A 101 -2.79 -13.86 -11.73
CA VAL A 101 -1.96 -14.94 -11.18
C VAL A 101 -0.70 -15.16 -12.01
N ARG A 102 -0.81 -15.21 -13.35
CA ARG A 102 0.37 -15.37 -14.24
C ARG A 102 1.35 -14.22 -14.09
N VAL A 103 0.87 -12.97 -14.08
CA VAL A 103 1.72 -11.79 -13.92
C VAL A 103 2.38 -11.78 -12.56
N CYS A 104 1.64 -12.09 -11.48
CA CYS A 104 2.18 -12.17 -10.13
C CYS A 104 3.27 -13.26 -10.04
N ALA A 105 3.00 -14.48 -10.54
CA ALA A 105 3.98 -15.56 -10.54
C ALA A 105 5.24 -15.19 -11.34
N ALA A 106 5.09 -14.61 -12.52
CA ALA A 106 6.22 -14.15 -13.32
C ALA A 106 7.04 -13.07 -12.60
N ALA A 107 6.39 -12.10 -11.96
CA ALA A 107 7.06 -11.06 -11.19
C ALA A 107 7.86 -11.63 -10.02
N LEU A 108 7.28 -12.58 -9.25
CA LEU A 108 7.95 -13.26 -8.15
C LEU A 108 9.17 -14.06 -8.65
N LEU A 109 8.99 -14.87 -9.69
CA LEU A 109 10.06 -15.69 -10.26
C LEU A 109 11.22 -14.85 -10.80
N LEU A 110 10.92 -13.74 -11.49
CA LEU A 110 11.94 -12.87 -12.07
C LEU A 110 12.67 -12.03 -11.03
N SER A 111 12.00 -11.65 -9.94
CA SER A 111 12.61 -10.84 -8.88
C SER A 111 13.38 -11.65 -7.84
N TYR A 112 13.03 -12.92 -7.62
CA TYR A 112 13.65 -13.77 -6.59
C TYR A 112 15.19 -13.86 -6.67
N PRO A 113 15.81 -14.11 -7.84
CA PRO A 113 17.28 -14.16 -7.93
C PRO A 113 17.95 -12.85 -7.48
N LEU A 114 17.33 -11.71 -7.80
CA LEU A 114 17.85 -10.40 -7.39
C LEU A 114 17.80 -10.23 -5.87
N HIS A 115 16.72 -10.68 -5.23
CA HIS A 115 16.63 -10.67 -3.77
C HIS A 115 17.66 -11.59 -3.12
N VAL A 116 17.89 -12.80 -3.65
CA VAL A 116 18.92 -13.72 -3.15
C VAL A 116 20.31 -13.11 -3.23
N ILE A 117 20.63 -12.41 -4.34
CA ILE A 117 21.95 -11.78 -4.52
C ILE A 117 22.14 -10.58 -3.58
N THR A 118 21.07 -9.86 -3.26
CA THR A 118 21.13 -8.64 -2.44
C THR A 118 20.85 -8.89 -0.96
N ALA A 119 20.30 -10.05 -0.59
CA ALA A 119 19.97 -10.39 0.78
C ALA A 119 21.21 -10.73 1.60
N GLY A 120 21.31 -10.18 2.81
CA GLY A 120 22.20 -10.70 3.85
C GLY A 120 21.56 -11.89 4.53
N ARG A 121 22.33 -12.87 4.99
CA ARG A 121 21.79 -13.99 5.78
C ARG A 121 21.32 -13.52 7.14
N ILE A 122 20.10 -13.94 7.52
CA ILE A 122 19.50 -13.70 8.85
C ILE A 122 19.16 -15.07 9.43
N GLU A 123 19.82 -15.46 10.53
CA GLU A 123 19.55 -16.74 11.21
C GLU A 123 19.40 -16.55 12.72
N PRO A 124 18.51 -17.28 13.36
CA PRO A 124 17.29 -17.91 12.83
C PRO A 124 16.15 -16.89 12.65
N ILE A 125 15.24 -17.14 11.69
CA ILE A 125 14.05 -16.31 11.51
C ILE A 125 12.91 -16.88 12.40
N PRO A 126 12.42 -16.14 13.39
CA PRO A 126 11.34 -16.60 14.28
C PRO A 126 10.04 -16.89 13.51
N ALA A 127 9.28 -17.89 13.96
CA ALA A 127 7.97 -18.24 13.38
C ALA A 127 6.99 -17.05 13.39
N ALA A 128 7.03 -16.20 14.42
CA ALA A 128 6.23 -14.98 14.50
C ALA A 128 6.50 -14.00 13.35
N THR A 129 7.76 -13.92 12.87
CA THR A 129 8.15 -13.12 11.72
C THR A 129 7.47 -13.64 10.44
N TRP A 130 7.49 -14.95 10.20
CA TRP A 130 6.83 -15.58 9.06
C TRP A 130 5.34 -15.30 9.08
N LEU A 131 4.68 -15.46 10.23
CA LEU A 131 3.25 -15.21 10.37
C LEU A 131 2.90 -13.74 10.12
N PHE A 132 3.67 -12.81 10.69
CA PHE A 132 3.46 -11.37 10.48
C PHE A 132 3.59 -11.01 9.00
N VAL A 133 4.69 -11.41 8.37
CA VAL A 133 5.00 -11.10 6.97
C VAL A 133 4.00 -11.74 6.01
N ALA A 134 3.47 -12.93 6.35
CA ALA A 134 2.45 -13.62 5.56
C ALA A 134 1.06 -12.96 5.63
N THR A 135 0.82 -12.04 6.56
CA THR A 135 -0.53 -11.55 6.82
C THR A 135 -0.64 -10.03 6.90
N MET A 136 0.00 -9.41 7.87
CA MET A 136 -0.30 -8.03 8.28
C MET A 136 0.08 -6.94 7.27
N PRO A 137 1.29 -6.92 6.65
CA PRO A 137 1.63 -5.85 5.72
C PRO A 137 0.64 -5.77 4.56
N GLY A 138 0.36 -6.90 3.90
CA GLY A 138 -0.60 -6.92 2.79
C GLY A 138 -2.01 -6.51 3.21
N LEU A 139 -2.52 -6.98 4.36
CA LEU A 139 -3.84 -6.59 4.84
C LEU A 139 -3.93 -5.10 5.15
N ALA A 140 -3.06 -4.60 6.03
CA ALA A 140 -3.16 -3.22 6.52
C ALA A 140 -2.82 -2.20 5.42
N GLU A 141 -1.76 -2.45 4.66
CA GLU A 141 -1.27 -1.51 3.66
C GLU A 141 -2.14 -1.49 2.40
N GLU A 142 -2.60 -2.66 1.91
CA GLU A 142 -3.44 -2.67 0.71
C GLU A 142 -4.84 -2.11 0.96
N VAL A 143 -5.46 -2.39 2.12
CA VAL A 143 -6.74 -1.76 2.49
C VAL A 143 -6.60 -0.24 2.58
N ALA A 144 -5.49 0.25 3.14
CA ALA A 144 -5.22 1.68 3.18
C ALA A 144 -4.94 2.24 1.77
N PHE A 145 -3.84 1.79 1.13
CA PHE A 145 -3.29 2.43 -0.06
C PHE A 145 -4.04 2.07 -1.35
N ARG A 146 -4.48 0.82 -1.54
CA ARG A 146 -5.20 0.37 -2.76
C ARG A 146 -6.71 0.34 -2.57
N GLY A 147 -7.17 0.53 -1.33
CA GLY A 147 -8.59 0.73 -1.00
C GLY A 147 -8.93 2.22 -0.90
N VAL A 148 -8.92 2.73 0.33
CA VAL A 148 -9.45 4.06 0.69
C VAL A 148 -8.69 5.20 0.02
N LEU A 149 -7.36 5.21 0.15
CA LEU A 149 -6.54 6.31 -0.34
C LEU A 149 -6.53 6.37 -1.87
N LEU A 150 -6.50 5.20 -2.56
CA LEU A 150 -6.60 5.14 -4.01
C LEU A 150 -7.93 5.70 -4.49
N ALA A 151 -9.04 5.27 -3.90
CA ALA A 151 -10.37 5.76 -4.29
C ALA A 151 -10.50 7.27 -4.13
N ALA A 152 -9.88 7.85 -3.10
CA ALA A 152 -9.85 9.29 -2.88
C ALA A 152 -8.90 10.01 -3.86
N ALA A 153 -7.69 9.49 -4.05
CA ALA A 153 -6.68 10.09 -4.93
C ALA A 153 -7.10 10.09 -6.41
N GLU A 154 -7.74 9.02 -6.88
CA GLU A 154 -8.28 8.94 -8.25
C GLU A 154 -9.38 9.99 -8.50
N ARG A 155 -10.24 10.23 -7.50
CA ARG A 155 -11.27 11.28 -7.58
C ARG A 155 -10.68 12.70 -7.50
N ALA A 156 -9.59 12.86 -6.76
CA ALA A 156 -8.88 14.13 -6.66
C ALA A 156 -8.15 14.50 -7.96
N ALA A 157 -7.49 13.55 -8.59
CA ALA A 157 -6.70 13.75 -9.81
C ALA A 157 -7.01 12.66 -10.85
N PRO A 158 -8.17 12.74 -11.54
CA PRO A 158 -8.70 11.67 -12.40
C PRO A 158 -8.04 11.58 -13.78
N ALA A 159 -7.18 12.53 -14.17
CA ALA A 159 -6.48 12.45 -15.44
C ALA A 159 -5.71 11.14 -15.57
N ALA A 160 -6.03 10.32 -16.57
CA ALA A 160 -5.52 8.97 -16.69
C ALA A 160 -4.76 8.76 -18.02
N ARG A 161 -3.80 7.82 -17.97
CA ARG A 161 -3.15 7.23 -19.14
C ARG A 161 -3.24 5.72 -19.06
N VAL A 162 -3.35 5.05 -20.19
CA VAL A 162 -3.34 3.58 -20.24
C VAL A 162 -1.88 3.11 -20.13
N VAL A 163 -1.60 2.33 -19.09
CA VAL A 163 -0.29 1.73 -18.83
C VAL A 163 -0.49 0.22 -18.64
N ALA A 164 0.19 -0.59 -19.41
CA ALA A 164 0.07 -2.06 -19.37
C ALA A 164 -1.41 -2.55 -19.38
N GLY A 165 -2.26 -1.90 -20.20
CA GLY A 165 -3.66 -2.27 -20.38
C GLY A 165 -4.61 -1.89 -19.25
N VAL A 166 -4.18 -1.03 -18.31
CA VAL A 166 -5.05 -0.47 -17.27
C VAL A 166 -4.98 1.06 -17.24
N PRO A 167 -6.08 1.78 -16.93
CA PRO A 167 -6.06 3.23 -16.77
C PRO A 167 -5.39 3.59 -15.44
N VAL A 168 -4.24 4.24 -15.49
CA VAL A 168 -3.54 4.77 -14.32
C VAL A 168 -3.80 6.27 -14.23
N THR A 169 -4.46 6.71 -13.17
CA THR A 169 -4.74 8.13 -12.93
C THR A 169 -3.51 8.83 -12.36
N LEU A 170 -3.45 10.16 -12.49
CA LEU A 170 -2.43 10.96 -11.83
C LEU A 170 -2.49 10.75 -10.30
N GLY A 171 -3.70 10.66 -9.72
CA GLY A 171 -3.88 10.38 -8.30
C GLY A 171 -3.27 9.03 -7.88
N ALA A 172 -3.50 7.97 -8.68
CA ALA A 172 -2.91 6.65 -8.44
C ALA A 172 -1.38 6.68 -8.51
N ALA A 173 -0.80 7.39 -9.48
CA ALA A 173 0.64 7.54 -9.62
C ALA A 173 1.27 8.29 -8.42
N LEU A 174 0.67 9.42 -8.01
CA LEU A 174 1.13 10.19 -6.86
C LEU A 174 1.03 9.39 -5.54
N LEU A 175 -0.06 8.65 -5.36
CA LEU A 175 -0.22 7.79 -4.17
C LEU A 175 0.81 6.65 -4.15
N THR A 176 1.10 6.06 -5.30
CA THR A 176 2.14 5.01 -5.39
C THR A 176 3.52 5.58 -5.10
N ALA A 177 3.84 6.78 -5.58
CA ALA A 177 5.09 7.48 -5.24
C ALA A 177 5.17 7.78 -3.72
N ALA A 178 4.06 8.20 -3.09
CA ALA A 178 3.99 8.40 -1.65
C ALA A 178 4.23 7.09 -0.89
N PHE A 179 3.59 5.98 -1.30
CA PHE A 179 3.79 4.66 -0.71
C PHE A 179 5.26 4.22 -0.77
N VAL A 180 5.89 4.33 -1.94
CA VAL A 180 7.31 4.03 -2.10
C VAL A 180 8.17 4.92 -1.20
N GLY A 181 7.87 6.22 -1.14
CA GLY A 181 8.57 7.18 -0.30
C GLY A 181 8.54 6.86 1.20
N LEU A 182 7.46 6.28 1.70
CA LEU A 182 7.33 5.88 3.11
C LEU A 182 8.31 4.78 3.54
N HIS A 183 8.83 4.01 2.59
CA HIS A 183 9.78 2.92 2.86
C HIS A 183 11.25 3.37 2.86
N GLY A 184 11.54 4.62 2.58
CA GLY A 184 12.89 5.17 2.55
C GLY A 184 13.52 5.24 1.15
N PHE A 185 14.81 5.58 1.08
CA PHE A 185 15.56 5.68 -0.17
C PHE A 185 16.87 4.91 -0.07
N GLY A 186 17.00 3.90 -0.89
CA GLY A 186 18.20 3.10 -1.03
C GLY A 186 18.04 2.13 -2.19
N VAL A 187 19.14 1.55 -2.68
CA VAL A 187 19.10 0.59 -3.80
C VAL A 187 18.19 -0.59 -3.48
N GLY A 188 18.26 -1.14 -2.27
CA GLY A 188 17.39 -2.25 -1.83
C GLY A 188 15.92 -1.88 -1.88
N MET A 189 15.58 -0.64 -1.53
CA MET A 189 14.23 -0.10 -1.61
C MET A 189 13.72 0.00 -3.06
N LEU A 190 14.54 0.54 -3.96
CA LEU A 190 14.17 0.66 -5.36
C LEU A 190 13.99 -0.71 -6.02
N VAL A 191 14.79 -1.70 -5.63
CA VAL A 191 14.74 -3.06 -6.15
C VAL A 191 13.55 -3.85 -5.59
N SER A 192 13.20 -3.64 -4.34
CA SER A 192 12.21 -4.45 -3.60
C SER A 192 10.83 -3.79 -3.57
N VAL A 193 10.74 -2.53 -3.13
CA VAL A 193 9.46 -1.88 -2.89
C VAL A 193 8.83 -1.29 -4.14
N LEU A 194 9.61 -0.67 -5.02
CA LEU A 194 9.04 -0.03 -6.23
C LEU A 194 8.40 -1.05 -7.19
N PRO A 195 9.03 -2.18 -7.55
CA PRO A 195 8.39 -3.18 -8.39
C PRO A 195 7.13 -3.77 -7.74
N GLY A 196 7.18 -4.07 -6.44
CA GLY A 196 6.02 -4.53 -5.67
C GLY A 196 4.88 -3.50 -5.71
N ALA A 197 5.17 -2.23 -5.41
CA ALA A 197 4.17 -1.16 -5.40
C ALA A 197 3.47 -0.99 -6.76
N LEU A 198 4.22 -1.07 -7.86
CA LEU A 198 3.68 -1.00 -9.22
C LEU A 198 2.86 -2.25 -9.55
N LEU A 199 3.32 -3.44 -9.16
CA LEU A 199 2.60 -4.69 -9.33
C LEU A 199 1.25 -4.65 -8.57
N TYR A 200 1.24 -4.24 -7.29
CA TYR A 200 0.02 -4.20 -6.48
C TYR A 200 -0.99 -3.17 -7.03
N LEU A 201 -0.52 -2.00 -7.50
CA LEU A 201 -1.39 -1.03 -8.17
C LEU A 201 -2.00 -1.65 -9.44
N TRP A 202 -1.18 -2.26 -10.30
CA TRP A 202 -1.65 -2.89 -11.53
C TRP A 202 -2.66 -4.01 -11.24
N LEU A 203 -2.37 -4.88 -10.27
CA LEU A 203 -3.28 -5.95 -9.84
C LEU A 203 -4.61 -5.39 -9.35
N ARG A 204 -4.59 -4.34 -8.53
CA ARG A 204 -5.80 -3.65 -8.05
C ARG A 204 -6.64 -3.09 -9.20
N LEU A 205 -6.00 -2.37 -10.13
CA LEU A 205 -6.70 -1.75 -11.27
C LEU A 205 -7.20 -2.80 -12.28
N ARG A 206 -6.45 -3.89 -12.48
CA ARG A 206 -6.81 -4.95 -13.42
C ARG A 206 -7.94 -5.84 -12.92
N THR A 207 -7.94 -6.14 -11.62
CA THR A 207 -8.89 -7.08 -11.03
C THR A 207 -10.10 -6.42 -10.37
N GLY A 208 -10.01 -5.13 -10.05
CA GLY A 208 -11.03 -4.41 -9.28
C GLY A 208 -11.11 -4.83 -7.81
N SER A 209 -10.25 -5.75 -7.34
CA SER A 209 -10.31 -6.38 -6.02
C SER A 209 -9.08 -6.06 -5.17
N LEU A 210 -9.27 -5.93 -3.86
CA LEU A 210 -8.18 -5.86 -2.87
C LEU A 210 -7.57 -7.23 -2.56
N LEU A 211 -8.34 -8.31 -2.72
CA LEU A 211 -7.85 -9.65 -2.38
C LEU A 211 -6.56 -10.01 -3.13
N VAL A 212 -6.51 -9.68 -4.43
CA VAL A 212 -5.36 -10.05 -5.26
C VAL A 212 -4.07 -9.31 -4.89
N PRO A 213 -4.06 -7.96 -4.75
CA PRO A 213 -2.84 -7.28 -4.28
C PRO A 213 -2.49 -7.63 -2.83
N ILE A 214 -3.44 -7.91 -1.91
CA ILE A 214 -3.14 -8.37 -0.55
C ILE A 214 -2.35 -9.69 -0.59
N VAL A 215 -2.83 -10.68 -1.34
CA VAL A 215 -2.14 -11.97 -1.48
C VAL A 215 -0.78 -11.78 -2.16
N ALA A 216 -0.71 -11.01 -3.23
CA ALA A 216 0.54 -10.75 -3.94
C ALA A 216 1.57 -10.04 -3.05
N HIS A 217 1.15 -9.08 -2.23
CA HIS A 217 2.01 -8.36 -1.30
C HIS A 217 2.59 -9.30 -0.23
N ASN A 218 1.76 -10.11 0.38
CA ASN A 218 2.22 -11.07 1.38
C ASN A 218 3.17 -12.12 0.77
N LEU A 219 2.88 -12.63 -0.43
CA LEU A 219 3.77 -13.55 -1.15
C LEU A 219 5.11 -12.88 -1.51
N TRP A 220 5.08 -11.61 -1.92
CA TRP A 220 6.30 -10.83 -2.19
C TRP A 220 7.17 -10.72 -0.94
N ASN A 221 6.57 -10.33 0.18
CA ASN A 221 7.29 -10.19 1.44
C ASN A 221 7.83 -11.55 1.95
N LEU A 222 7.06 -12.63 1.80
CA LEU A 222 7.54 -13.99 2.11
C LEU A 222 8.72 -14.39 1.22
N MET A 223 8.67 -14.07 -0.06
CA MET A 223 9.76 -14.31 -1.00
C MET A 223 11.02 -13.53 -0.61
N VAL A 224 10.89 -12.24 -0.26
CA VAL A 224 11.99 -11.42 0.22
C VAL A 224 12.58 -12.02 1.51
N LEU A 225 11.73 -12.42 2.45
CA LEU A 225 12.18 -13.05 3.69
C LEU A 225 12.90 -14.38 3.44
N ALA A 226 12.37 -15.22 2.54
CA ALA A 226 12.99 -16.49 2.16
C ALA A 226 14.36 -16.32 1.48
N ALA A 227 14.60 -15.20 0.81
CA ALA A 227 15.89 -14.91 0.19
C ALA A 227 17.02 -14.67 1.22
N HIS A 228 16.68 -14.48 2.51
CA HIS A 228 17.65 -14.35 3.61
C HIS A 228 18.06 -15.69 4.24
N LEU A 229 17.44 -16.81 3.84
CA LEU A 229 17.83 -18.16 4.28
C LEU A 229 19.06 -18.67 3.50
#